data_a96473382d647d4b663e53ae7c4e6e16
#
_entry.id   a96473382d647d4b663e53ae7c4e6e16
#
_cell.length_a   1.000
_cell.length_b   1.000
_cell.length_c   1.000
_cell.angle_alpha   90.00
_cell.angle_beta   90.00
_cell.angle_gamma   90.00
#
_symmetry.space_group_name_H-M   'P 1'
#
loop_
_entity.id
_entity.type
_entity.pdbx_description
1 polymer ?
#
loop_
_entity_poly.entity_id
_entity_poly.type
_entity_poly.pdbx_seq_one_letter_code
_entity_poly.pdbx_strand_id
1 'polypeptide(L)'
;MTKSKTTPDANPSPTTGFHFLQLPGPTNIPERVLRAMHRPAIDHRGQKFADLTRTLLHDIKSVFKTTEEVFLLPSSGSGAGEAAIVNSLSPGDGILMFDSGQFSLLWIKMARQFGLD
;
A
#
# COMPACT_ATOMS: atom_id res chain seq x y z
N MET A 1 -50.54 8.22 -10.35
CA MET A 1 -49.19 8.74 -9.95
C MET A 1 -48.16 8.00 -10.77
N THR A 2 -47.78 8.60 -11.88
CA THR A 2 -46.82 8.02 -12.85
C THR A 2 -45.38 8.40 -12.40
N LYS A 3 -44.60 7.39 -12.01
CA LYS A 3 -43.17 7.58 -11.72
C LYS A 3 -42.41 7.87 -13.02
N SER A 4 -41.92 9.08 -13.16
CA SER A 4 -40.98 9.46 -14.21
C SER A 4 -39.72 8.58 -14.12
N LYS A 5 -39.45 7.77 -15.15
CA LYS A 5 -38.20 7.11 -15.38
C LYS A 5 -37.18 8.19 -15.78
N THR A 6 -36.31 8.58 -14.87
CA THR A 6 -35.09 9.29 -15.24
C THR A 6 -34.20 8.35 -16.03
N THR A 7 -34.05 8.64 -17.30
CA THR A 7 -33.01 8.05 -18.19
C THR A 7 -31.65 8.34 -17.56
N PRO A 8 -30.74 7.33 -17.45
CA PRO A 8 -29.36 7.61 -17.05
C PRO A 8 -28.75 8.54 -18.10
N ASP A 9 -28.25 9.66 -17.65
CA ASP A 9 -27.68 10.69 -18.50
C ASP A 9 -26.56 10.15 -19.39
N ALA A 10 -26.56 10.68 -20.59
CA ALA A 10 -25.58 10.47 -21.63
C ALA A 10 -24.16 10.56 -21.07
N ASN A 11 -23.32 9.66 -21.56
CA ASN A 11 -21.88 9.61 -21.42
C ASN A 11 -21.28 11.01 -21.17
N PRO A 12 -20.67 11.28 -19.99
CA PRO A 12 -20.16 12.61 -19.69
C PRO A 12 -19.18 13.03 -20.78
N SER A 13 -19.35 14.24 -21.29
CA SER A 13 -18.42 14.83 -22.26
C SER A 13 -16.98 14.63 -21.81
N PRO A 14 -16.07 14.23 -22.69
CA PRO A 14 -14.68 14.03 -22.32
C PRO A 14 -14.14 15.34 -21.73
N THR A 15 -13.73 15.29 -20.47
CA THR A 15 -13.09 16.42 -19.80
C THR A 15 -11.70 16.60 -20.39
N THR A 16 -11.42 17.80 -20.90
CA THR A 16 -10.10 18.15 -21.43
C THR A 16 -9.14 18.45 -20.28
N GLY A 17 -7.91 17.96 -20.40
CA GLY A 17 -6.85 18.22 -19.44
C GLY A 17 -6.41 16.99 -18.65
N PHE A 18 -5.39 17.16 -17.83
CA PHE A 18 -4.83 16.11 -16.98
C PHE A 18 -5.59 16.06 -15.64
N HIS A 19 -6.24 14.93 -15.36
CA HIS A 19 -6.90 14.70 -14.08
C HIS A 19 -5.87 14.35 -13.00
N PHE A 20 -5.64 15.27 -12.08
CA PHE A 20 -4.78 15.05 -10.94
C PHE A 20 -5.59 14.63 -9.72
N LEU A 21 -5.31 13.45 -9.19
CA LEU A 21 -6.00 12.91 -8.01
C LEU A 21 -5.40 13.50 -6.73
N GLN A 22 -6.23 14.16 -5.92
CA GLN A 22 -5.88 14.73 -4.63
C GLN A 22 -6.39 13.82 -3.50
N LEU A 23 -5.97 12.55 -3.53
CA LEU A 23 -6.40 11.51 -2.60
C LEU A 23 -5.18 10.83 -1.98
N PRO A 24 -5.29 10.30 -0.74
CA PRO A 24 -4.26 9.43 -0.16
C PRO A 24 -4.00 8.15 -0.97
N GLY A 25 -4.99 7.74 -1.76
CA GLY A 25 -5.00 6.65 -2.71
C GLY A 25 -6.41 6.38 -3.25
N PRO A 26 -6.54 5.99 -4.52
CA PRO A 26 -5.50 5.91 -5.55
C PRO A 26 -4.93 7.27 -5.94
N THR A 27 -3.71 7.28 -6.49
CA THR A 27 -3.03 8.50 -6.93
C THR A 27 -2.46 8.34 -8.33
N ASN A 28 -2.13 9.47 -8.96
CA ASN A 28 -1.45 9.45 -10.25
C ASN A 28 -0.05 8.87 -10.10
N ILE A 29 0.27 7.89 -10.93
CA ILE A 29 1.60 7.27 -10.97
C ILE A 29 2.47 8.07 -11.97
N PRO A 30 3.67 8.52 -11.57
CA PRO A 30 4.58 9.21 -12.47
C PRO A 30 4.90 8.38 -13.72
N GLU A 31 4.96 9.04 -14.89
CA GLU A 31 5.17 8.37 -16.18
C GLU A 31 6.42 7.47 -16.21
N ARG A 32 7.52 7.90 -15.58
CA ARG A 32 8.74 7.10 -15.47
C ARG A 32 8.52 5.77 -14.74
N VAL A 33 7.62 5.77 -13.74
CA VAL A 33 7.29 4.56 -12.96
C VAL A 33 6.42 3.64 -13.81
N LEU A 34 5.39 4.19 -14.49
CA LEU A 34 4.56 3.42 -15.42
C LEU A 34 5.40 2.74 -16.50
N ARG A 35 6.36 3.44 -17.09
CA ARG A 35 7.29 2.86 -18.07
C ARG A 35 8.15 1.75 -17.48
N ALA A 36 8.63 1.92 -16.26
CA ALA A 36 9.41 0.89 -15.57
C ALA A 36 8.59 -0.36 -15.26
N MET A 37 7.28 -0.20 -15.00
CA MET A 37 6.35 -1.31 -14.77
C MET A 37 5.94 -2.02 -16.06
N HIS A 38 6.00 -1.35 -17.22
CA HIS A 38 5.62 -1.91 -18.51
C HIS A 38 6.71 -2.85 -19.04
N ARG A 39 6.81 -4.02 -18.42
CA ARG A 39 7.78 -5.08 -18.75
C ARG A 39 7.07 -6.41 -18.95
N PRO A 40 7.58 -7.27 -19.87
CA PRO A 40 7.14 -8.66 -19.90
C PRO A 40 7.36 -9.36 -18.56
N ALA A 41 6.47 -10.30 -18.23
CA ALA A 41 6.68 -11.15 -17.07
C ALA A 41 7.99 -11.93 -17.20
N ILE A 42 8.68 -12.10 -16.11
CA ILE A 42 9.90 -12.92 -16.01
C ILE A 42 9.67 -14.09 -15.05
N ASP A 43 10.40 -15.15 -15.25
CA ASP A 43 10.34 -16.31 -14.36
C ASP A 43 10.81 -15.92 -12.96
N HIS A 44 9.89 -16.00 -11.98
CA HIS A 44 10.15 -15.65 -10.57
C HIS A 44 11.14 -16.62 -9.87
N ARG A 45 11.43 -17.77 -10.47
CA ARG A 45 12.44 -18.74 -10.01
C ARG A 45 13.75 -18.61 -10.75
N GLY A 46 13.79 -17.79 -11.80
CA GLY A 46 14.95 -17.58 -12.64
C GLY A 46 15.97 -16.60 -12.05
N GLN A 47 17.22 -16.72 -12.52
CA GLN A 47 18.33 -15.87 -12.08
C GLN A 47 18.05 -14.37 -12.26
N LYS A 48 17.39 -13.99 -13.37
CA LYS A 48 17.03 -12.58 -13.64
C LYS A 48 16.14 -11.98 -12.55
N PHE A 49 15.18 -12.76 -12.03
CA PHE A 49 14.33 -12.32 -10.93
C PHE A 49 15.10 -12.22 -9.62
N ALA A 50 15.97 -13.18 -9.33
CA ALA A 50 16.83 -13.17 -8.16
C ALA A 50 17.73 -11.92 -8.14
N ASP A 51 18.35 -11.59 -9.27
CA ASP A 51 19.22 -10.41 -9.40
C ASP A 51 18.43 -9.11 -9.24
N LEU A 52 17.26 -9.01 -9.88
CA LEU A 52 16.35 -7.87 -9.70
C LEU A 52 15.97 -7.67 -8.23
N THR A 53 15.58 -8.76 -7.56
CA THR A 53 15.14 -8.71 -6.16
C THR A 53 16.29 -8.28 -5.24
N ARG A 54 17.50 -8.81 -5.42
CA ARG A 54 18.67 -8.39 -4.63
C ARG A 54 18.98 -6.91 -4.80
N THR A 55 18.94 -6.42 -6.05
CA THR A 55 19.15 -5.00 -6.33
C THR A 55 18.09 -4.13 -5.65
N LEU A 56 16.81 -4.50 -5.77
CA LEU A 56 15.71 -3.77 -5.14
C LEU A 56 15.83 -3.74 -3.61
N LEU A 57 16.12 -4.88 -2.98
CA LEU A 57 16.30 -4.97 -1.53
C LEU A 57 17.49 -4.15 -1.04
N HIS A 58 18.57 -4.09 -1.81
CA HIS A 58 19.71 -3.24 -1.53
C HIS A 58 19.33 -1.75 -1.64
N ASP A 59 18.74 -1.35 -2.74
CA ASP A 59 18.48 0.06 -3.04
C ASP A 59 17.41 0.67 -2.12
N ILE A 60 16.39 -0.11 -1.74
CA ILE A 60 15.31 0.37 -0.86
C ILE A 60 15.80 0.72 0.54
N LYS A 61 16.95 0.16 0.99
CA LYS A 61 17.56 0.52 2.28
C LYS A 61 17.85 2.02 2.36
N SER A 62 18.20 2.63 1.25
CA SER A 62 18.46 4.08 1.17
C SER A 62 17.21 4.92 1.46
N VAL A 63 16.02 4.43 1.07
CA VAL A 63 14.73 5.08 1.32
C VAL A 63 14.40 5.05 2.81
N PHE A 64 14.64 3.91 3.47
CA PHE A 64 14.43 3.73 4.91
C PHE A 64 15.59 4.26 5.76
N LYS A 65 16.69 4.70 5.13
CA LYS A 65 17.91 5.14 5.83
C LYS A 65 18.41 4.11 6.85
N THR A 66 18.45 2.86 6.45
CA THR A 66 18.83 1.73 7.30
C THR A 66 19.93 0.89 6.68
N THR A 67 20.72 0.25 7.50
CA THR A 67 21.66 -0.83 7.13
C THR A 67 21.05 -2.21 7.35
N GLU A 68 19.94 -2.27 8.10
CA GLU A 68 19.25 -3.51 8.45
C GLU A 68 18.51 -4.13 7.25
N GLU A 69 18.07 -5.36 7.40
CA GLU A 69 17.33 -6.06 6.35
C GLU A 69 15.94 -5.46 6.16
N VAL A 70 15.53 -5.32 4.89
CA VAL A 70 14.21 -4.85 4.49
C VAL A 70 13.46 -5.99 3.84
N PHE A 71 12.22 -6.20 4.26
CA PHE A 71 11.36 -7.26 3.74
C PHE A 71 10.28 -6.68 2.83
N LEU A 72 10.05 -7.33 1.69
CA LEU A 72 8.94 -7.05 0.81
C LEU A 72 7.82 -8.06 1.07
N LEU A 73 6.70 -7.58 1.58
CA LEU A 73 5.53 -8.40 1.86
C LEU A 73 4.48 -8.21 0.75
N PRO A 74 4.08 -9.26 0.04
CA PRO A 74 3.01 -9.19 -0.95
C PRO A 74 1.65 -9.06 -0.23
N SER A 75 1.37 -7.87 0.28
CA SER A 75 0.19 -7.58 1.11
C SER A 75 -0.21 -6.11 0.97
N SER A 76 -1.22 -5.70 1.75
CA SER A 76 -1.57 -4.30 1.96
C SER A 76 -0.73 -3.69 3.10
N GLY A 77 -0.83 -2.36 3.31
CA GLY A 77 -0.23 -1.69 4.46
C GLY A 77 -0.68 -2.27 5.80
N SER A 78 -1.91 -2.80 5.88
CA SER A 78 -2.39 -3.49 7.09
C SER A 78 -1.60 -4.75 7.40
N GLY A 79 -1.27 -5.56 6.39
CA GLY A 79 -0.45 -6.75 6.60
C GLY A 79 0.99 -6.43 7.01
N ALA A 80 1.56 -5.32 6.52
CA ALA A 80 2.86 -4.84 7.00
C ALA A 80 2.80 -4.38 8.46
N GLY A 81 1.71 -3.69 8.85
CA GLY A 81 1.45 -3.29 10.23
C GLY A 81 1.29 -4.49 11.16
N GLU A 82 0.54 -5.51 10.74
CA GLU A 82 0.40 -6.77 11.46
C GLU A 82 1.75 -7.45 11.66
N ALA A 83 2.54 -7.58 10.59
CA ALA A 83 3.88 -8.16 10.67
C ALA A 83 4.79 -7.38 11.64
N ALA A 84 4.71 -6.05 11.67
CA ALA A 84 5.48 -5.25 12.60
C ALA A 84 5.08 -5.53 14.06
N ILE A 85 3.79 -5.59 14.36
CA ILE A 85 3.28 -5.85 15.72
C ILE A 85 3.69 -7.25 16.20
N VAL A 86 3.34 -8.29 15.44
CA VAL A 86 3.54 -9.68 15.91
C VAL A 86 5.00 -10.13 15.96
N ASN A 87 5.90 -9.43 15.27
CA ASN A 87 7.33 -9.71 15.31
C ASN A 87 8.09 -8.86 16.35
N SER A 88 7.46 -7.82 16.91
CA SER A 88 8.12 -6.90 17.83
C SER A 88 7.57 -6.95 19.25
N LEU A 89 6.32 -7.42 19.41
CA LEU A 89 5.58 -7.37 20.66
C LEU A 89 4.93 -8.73 20.96
N SER A 90 4.71 -8.99 22.24
CA SER A 90 4.02 -10.17 22.76
C SER A 90 2.69 -9.79 23.42
N PRO A 91 1.71 -10.70 23.53
CA PRO A 91 0.48 -10.43 24.28
C PRO A 91 0.78 -9.95 25.71
N GLY A 92 0.13 -8.87 26.12
CA GLY A 92 0.35 -8.19 27.41
C GLY A 92 1.41 -7.09 27.38
N ASP A 93 2.12 -6.90 26.25
CA ASP A 93 3.02 -5.76 26.10
C ASP A 93 2.22 -4.46 25.93
N GLY A 94 2.69 -3.38 26.53
CA GLY A 94 2.09 -2.05 26.42
C GLY A 94 2.48 -1.38 25.11
N ILE A 95 1.52 -0.77 24.43
CA ILE A 95 1.75 0.01 23.22
C ILE A 95 1.05 1.36 23.28
N LEU A 96 1.80 2.44 23.05
CA LEU A 96 1.21 3.79 22.97
C LEU A 96 0.82 4.12 21.55
N MET A 97 -0.44 4.42 21.32
CA MET A 97 -0.97 4.84 20.03
C MET A 97 -1.79 6.11 20.15
N PHE A 98 -1.64 7.00 19.14
CA PHE A 98 -2.47 8.21 19.04
C PHE A 98 -3.64 7.94 18.09
N ASP A 99 -4.86 8.20 18.56
CA ASP A 99 -6.06 8.19 17.71
C ASP A 99 -6.12 9.49 16.91
N SER A 100 -5.64 9.44 15.68
CA SER A 100 -5.56 10.59 14.76
C SER A 100 -6.32 10.37 13.44
N GLY A 101 -7.11 9.29 13.33
CA GLY A 101 -7.93 8.99 12.16
C GLY A 101 -8.02 7.50 11.84
N GLN A 102 -8.57 7.19 10.67
CA GLN A 102 -8.94 5.82 10.29
C GLN A 102 -7.79 4.80 10.41
N PHE A 103 -6.59 5.17 9.97
CA PHE A 103 -5.46 4.23 10.01
C PHE A 103 -4.95 3.98 11.42
N SER A 104 -4.92 5.00 12.29
CA SER A 104 -4.57 4.81 13.69
C SER A 104 -5.59 3.94 14.41
N LEU A 105 -6.88 4.10 14.13
CA LEU A 105 -7.94 3.22 14.65
C LEU A 105 -7.77 1.76 14.21
N LEU A 106 -7.35 1.53 12.96
CA LEU A 106 -7.03 0.17 12.49
C LEU A 106 -5.87 -0.45 13.26
N TRP A 107 -4.82 0.32 13.52
CA TRP A 107 -3.68 -0.13 14.31
C TRP A 107 -4.06 -0.43 15.77
N ILE A 108 -4.84 0.46 16.41
CA ILE A 108 -5.37 0.25 17.77
C ILE A 108 -6.21 -1.03 17.84
N LYS A 109 -7.11 -1.23 16.85
CA LYS A 109 -7.91 -2.45 16.78
C LYS A 109 -7.05 -3.70 16.63
N MET A 110 -6.05 -3.64 15.79
CA MET A 110 -5.11 -4.74 15.54
C MET A 110 -4.32 -5.08 16.82
N ALA A 111 -3.77 -4.08 17.51
CA ALA A 111 -3.05 -4.26 18.75
C ALA A 111 -3.89 -4.97 19.81
N ARG A 112 -5.14 -4.54 19.99
CA ARG A 112 -6.09 -5.18 20.90
C ARG A 112 -6.41 -6.63 20.50
N GLN A 113 -6.52 -6.93 19.21
CA GLN A 113 -6.77 -8.30 18.74
C GLN A 113 -5.59 -9.24 19.03
N PHE A 114 -4.37 -8.70 19.08
CA PHE A 114 -3.16 -9.45 19.47
C PHE A 114 -2.90 -9.45 20.99
N GLY A 115 -3.82 -8.91 21.79
CA GLY A 115 -3.74 -8.91 23.25
C GLY A 115 -2.69 -7.95 23.80
N LEU A 116 -2.45 -6.84 23.10
CA LEU A 116 -1.61 -5.75 23.60
C LEU A 116 -2.44 -4.78 24.44
N ASP A 117 -1.82 -4.15 25.44
CA ASP A 117 -2.40 -3.18 26.35
C ASP A 117 -2.08 -1.73 25.97
#